data_090426af510a4bc75518b3789f376d49
#
_entry.id   090426af510a4bc75518b3789f376d49
#
_cell.length_a   1.000
_cell.length_b   1.000
_cell.length_c   1.000
_cell.angle_alpha   90.00
_cell.angle_beta   90.00
_cell.angle_gamma   90.00
#
_symmetry.space_group_name_H-M   'P 1'
#
loop_
_entity.id
_entity.type
_entity.pdbx_description
1 polymer ?
#
loop_
_entity_poly.entity_id
_entity_poly.type
_entity_poly.pdbx_seq_one_letter_code
_entity_poly.pdbx_strand_id
1 'polypeptide(L)'
;MNLRFFIDRPVFSGVISVVIVLLGMISMFSLPVEQYPDIAPPTINVFATYPGANAETVQKAVITPLEEAINGVEDMTYMTSTASNTGDASINIYFKQGTNADMAAVNVQNRVNGALSQLPAEATKTGVTTEKQQNAELMTFALYSPDDRFDQTFLSNYVKINVEPRLKRISGVGKAQLFGSNYSMRLWLRPDKMAQYGLIPDDISTVLARQNIEAATGSFGANHPTANEYTMKYRGRLSGAEEFGELVIKSLPGGNVLRLKEVADVELGDEYYNYSSEVNGHPAAMMLINQKAGSNASSTIKEIHEVLDDLSRDLPEGTEFVVLTDTNKFLYASIHSVLRTLLEAILLVIVVVYVFLQDIKSTLIPTISIFVSIIGTFAVMSMIGFSINLLTLFALVLAIGTVVDDAIVVVEAVQAKFDEGYQSAVLAADDAMKGVSSAILTSTIIFMAVFFPVAMMGGTSGAFYTQFGITMAVAVGISAVNAFTLSPALCALLLKPYIDEQGNTKNNFAARFRKAFNAVFDSLSRRYVRGVMFIIHRRWLLWSIIGISFGLLVLLVNVTKTGLIPEEDTGTVMVSMNTKPGTSMAQTSKVMERIN
;
A
#
# COMPACT_ATOMS: atom_id res chain seq x y z
N MET A 1 16.45 15.25 -38.32
CA MET A 1 15.64 14.02 -38.35
C MET A 1 14.83 14.04 -39.65
N ASN A 2 14.83 13.00 -40.44
CA ASN A 2 14.10 13.00 -41.74
C ASN A 2 12.61 12.66 -41.48
N LEU A 3 11.84 13.62 -40.98
CA LEU A 3 10.42 13.47 -40.59
C LEU A 3 9.54 13.07 -41.76
N ARG A 4 9.97 13.40 -43.01
CA ARG A 4 9.29 13.03 -44.23
C ARG A 4 9.13 11.51 -44.37
N PHE A 5 10.06 10.71 -43.82
CA PHE A 5 9.96 9.24 -43.82
C PHE A 5 8.65 8.73 -43.22
N PHE A 6 8.18 9.35 -42.12
CA PHE A 6 6.95 8.96 -41.43
C PHE A 6 5.69 9.44 -42.16
N ILE A 7 5.79 10.61 -42.81
CA ILE A 7 4.69 11.20 -43.60
C ILE A 7 4.43 10.38 -44.85
N ASP A 8 5.52 9.96 -45.54
CA ASP A 8 5.43 9.15 -46.77
C ASP A 8 5.01 7.69 -46.48
N ARG A 9 5.14 7.22 -45.22
CA ARG A 9 4.80 5.87 -44.78
C ARG A 9 3.86 5.84 -43.60
N PRO A 10 2.60 6.28 -43.73
CA PRO A 10 1.67 6.42 -42.62
C PRO A 10 1.33 5.10 -41.93
N VAL A 11 1.37 3.98 -42.69
CA VAL A 11 1.17 2.63 -42.11
C VAL A 11 2.27 2.29 -41.10
N PHE A 12 3.53 2.64 -41.39
CA PHE A 12 4.64 2.39 -40.49
C PHE A 12 4.49 3.18 -39.17
N SER A 13 4.09 4.45 -39.26
CA SER A 13 3.80 5.30 -38.09
C SER A 13 2.63 4.72 -37.28
N GLY A 14 1.58 4.24 -37.94
CA GLY A 14 0.46 3.58 -37.29
C GLY A 14 0.88 2.28 -36.56
N VAL A 15 1.73 1.47 -37.16
CA VAL A 15 2.25 0.22 -36.55
C VAL A 15 3.03 0.52 -35.27
N ILE A 16 3.90 1.54 -35.26
CA ILE A 16 4.62 1.94 -34.04
C ILE A 16 3.62 2.27 -32.93
N SER A 17 2.61 3.08 -33.22
CA SER A 17 1.62 3.47 -32.22
C SER A 17 0.77 2.30 -31.72
N VAL A 18 0.40 1.37 -32.61
CA VAL A 18 -0.30 0.13 -32.24
C VAL A 18 0.55 -0.74 -31.32
N VAL A 19 1.86 -0.88 -31.62
CA VAL A 19 2.78 -1.64 -30.75
C VAL A 19 2.88 -1.00 -29.37
N ILE A 20 3.00 0.34 -29.28
CA ILE A 20 3.02 1.07 -28.01
C ILE A 20 1.73 0.80 -27.23
N VAL A 21 0.56 0.87 -27.88
CA VAL A 21 -0.74 0.59 -27.25
C VAL A 21 -0.85 -0.85 -26.78
N LEU A 22 -0.43 -1.83 -27.58
CA LEU A 22 -0.49 -3.24 -27.21
C LEU A 22 0.42 -3.54 -26.00
N LEU A 23 1.65 -3.03 -26.02
CA LEU A 23 2.56 -3.16 -24.86
C LEU A 23 1.98 -2.48 -23.62
N GLY A 24 1.42 -1.29 -23.77
CA GLY A 24 0.78 -0.56 -22.68
C GLY A 24 -0.43 -1.29 -22.09
N MET A 25 -1.30 -1.87 -22.95
CA MET A 25 -2.44 -2.68 -22.50
C MET A 25 -2.00 -3.92 -21.73
N ILE A 26 -1.04 -4.67 -22.23
CA ILE A 26 -0.52 -5.86 -21.53
C ILE A 26 0.03 -5.46 -20.16
N SER A 27 0.82 -4.38 -20.13
CA SER A 27 1.40 -3.87 -18.89
C SER A 27 0.34 -3.39 -17.90
N MET A 28 -0.71 -2.71 -18.36
CA MET A 28 -1.80 -2.22 -17.50
C MET A 28 -2.47 -3.34 -16.71
N PHE A 29 -2.63 -4.53 -17.28
CA PHE A 29 -3.21 -5.69 -16.57
C PHE A 29 -2.20 -6.43 -15.69
N SER A 30 -0.91 -6.24 -15.88
CA SER A 30 0.14 -6.89 -15.09
C SER A 30 0.68 -6.04 -13.94
N LEU A 31 0.46 -4.72 -13.98
CA LEU A 31 0.92 -3.81 -12.94
C LEU A 31 0.19 -4.05 -11.61
N PRO A 32 0.91 -4.02 -10.48
CA PRO A 32 0.28 -4.03 -9.16
C PRO A 32 -0.58 -2.79 -8.97
N VAL A 33 -1.71 -2.98 -8.29
CA VAL A 33 -2.64 -1.91 -7.95
C VAL A 33 -2.58 -1.67 -6.45
N GLU A 34 -2.23 -0.45 -6.06
CA GLU A 34 -2.00 -0.03 -4.68
C GLU A 34 -2.63 1.34 -4.45
N GLN A 35 -2.90 1.70 -3.20
CA GLN A 35 -3.41 3.05 -2.89
C GLN A 35 -2.30 4.09 -3.06
N TYR A 36 -1.16 3.83 -2.46
CA TYR A 36 0.04 4.67 -2.51
C TYR A 36 1.26 3.80 -2.84
N PRO A 37 2.31 4.39 -3.43
CA PRO A 37 3.56 3.66 -3.60
C PRO A 37 4.13 3.20 -2.26
N ASP A 38 4.90 2.12 -2.26
CA ASP A 38 5.62 1.67 -1.05
C ASP A 38 6.67 2.72 -0.66
N ILE A 39 6.30 3.53 0.32
CA ILE A 39 7.07 4.68 0.79
C ILE A 39 7.66 4.48 2.17
N ALA A 40 7.18 3.47 2.88
CA ALA A 40 7.68 3.20 4.21
C ALA A 40 9.14 2.73 4.14
N PRO A 41 10.06 3.40 4.85
CA PRO A 41 11.39 2.86 4.98
C PRO A 41 11.30 1.46 5.59
N PRO A 42 12.12 0.49 5.14
CA PRO A 42 12.11 -0.83 5.72
C PRO A 42 12.28 -0.75 7.23
N THR A 43 11.38 -1.41 7.94
CA THR A 43 11.37 -1.44 9.40
C THR A 43 11.44 -2.89 9.84
N ILE A 44 12.34 -3.19 10.77
CA ILE A 44 12.48 -4.50 11.39
C ILE A 44 12.04 -4.37 12.83
N ASN A 45 11.13 -5.24 13.25
CA ASN A 45 10.68 -5.34 14.64
C ASN A 45 11.36 -6.52 15.32
N VAL A 46 11.93 -6.26 16.50
CA VAL A 46 12.41 -7.30 17.42
C VAL A 46 11.49 -7.32 18.62
N PHE A 47 10.90 -8.47 18.90
CA PHE A 47 9.98 -8.66 19.99
C PHE A 47 10.47 -9.74 20.94
N ALA A 48 10.38 -9.50 22.25
CA ALA A 48 10.69 -10.45 23.31
C ALA A 48 9.72 -10.26 24.47
N THR A 49 9.42 -11.32 25.20
CA THR A 49 8.62 -11.26 26.42
C THR A 49 9.43 -11.77 27.60
N TYR A 50 9.49 -10.99 28.67
CA TYR A 50 10.05 -11.39 29.97
C TYR A 50 8.90 -11.54 31.00
N PRO A 51 8.31 -12.73 31.13
CA PRO A 51 7.13 -12.92 31.94
C PRO A 51 7.36 -12.52 33.41
N GLY A 52 6.42 -11.76 33.97
CA GLY A 52 6.46 -11.31 35.34
C GLY A 52 7.37 -10.10 35.63
N ALA A 53 8.09 -9.61 34.63
CA ALA A 53 8.92 -8.41 34.77
C ALA A 53 8.08 -7.13 34.57
N ASN A 54 8.42 -6.08 35.30
CA ASN A 54 7.89 -4.73 35.05
C ASN A 54 8.68 -4.02 33.94
N ALA A 55 8.16 -2.91 33.43
CA ALA A 55 8.76 -2.16 32.33
C ALA A 55 10.22 -1.74 32.58
N GLU A 56 10.58 -1.34 33.81
CA GLU A 56 11.95 -0.96 34.16
C GLU A 56 12.91 -2.16 34.08
N THR A 57 12.48 -3.31 34.56
CA THR A 57 13.25 -4.57 34.49
C THR A 57 13.40 -5.03 33.04
N VAL A 58 12.33 -4.97 32.25
CA VAL A 58 12.37 -5.28 30.80
C VAL A 58 13.33 -4.36 30.08
N GLN A 59 13.30 -3.07 30.36
CA GLN A 59 14.21 -2.09 29.75
C GLN A 59 15.66 -2.44 30.05
N LYS A 60 16.01 -2.70 31.33
CA LYS A 60 17.39 -2.94 31.73
C LYS A 60 17.92 -4.30 31.31
N ALA A 61 17.10 -5.34 31.44
CA ALA A 61 17.56 -6.73 31.28
C ALA A 61 17.35 -7.27 29.84
N VAL A 62 16.46 -6.70 29.06
CA VAL A 62 16.12 -7.20 27.71
C VAL A 62 16.42 -6.15 26.64
N ILE A 63 15.84 -4.94 26.77
CA ILE A 63 15.97 -3.92 25.72
C ILE A 63 17.41 -3.43 25.61
N THR A 64 18.03 -3.00 26.70
CA THR A 64 19.38 -2.42 26.65
C THR A 64 20.43 -3.35 26.01
N PRO A 65 20.55 -4.65 26.37
CA PRO A 65 21.48 -5.55 25.71
C PRO A 65 21.18 -5.76 24.21
N LEU A 66 19.88 -5.79 23.85
CA LEU A 66 19.49 -5.93 22.44
C LEU A 66 19.80 -4.66 21.65
N GLU A 67 19.50 -3.48 22.19
CA GLU A 67 19.84 -2.19 21.55
C GLU A 67 21.34 -2.04 21.33
N GLU A 68 22.16 -2.37 22.32
CA GLU A 68 23.63 -2.33 22.20
C GLU A 68 24.14 -3.26 21.10
N ALA A 69 23.58 -4.44 20.97
CA ALA A 69 23.96 -5.39 19.94
C ALA A 69 23.49 -4.97 18.53
N ILE A 70 22.27 -4.44 18.44
CA ILE A 70 21.66 -4.01 17.16
C ILE A 70 22.27 -2.71 16.67
N ASN A 71 22.72 -1.84 17.57
CA ASN A 71 23.27 -0.55 17.21
C ASN A 71 24.43 -0.70 16.21
N GLY A 72 24.38 0.12 15.14
CA GLY A 72 25.37 0.08 14.06
C GLY A 72 25.15 -1.03 13.02
N VAL A 73 23.93 -1.60 12.90
CA VAL A 73 23.54 -2.38 11.74
C VAL A 73 23.58 -1.50 10.49
N GLU A 74 24.07 -2.05 9.38
CA GLU A 74 24.24 -1.35 8.11
C GLU A 74 22.91 -0.71 7.65
N ASP A 75 22.99 0.52 7.18
CA ASP A 75 21.88 1.36 6.71
C ASP A 75 20.79 1.67 7.76
N MET A 76 20.98 1.35 9.03
CA MET A 76 20.09 1.78 10.10
C MET A 76 20.13 3.30 10.25
N THR A 77 18.98 3.92 10.42
CA THR A 77 18.85 5.37 10.69
C THR A 77 18.66 5.65 12.17
N TYR A 78 17.70 5.00 12.78
CA TYR A 78 17.42 5.06 14.22
C TYR A 78 16.62 3.84 14.67
N MET A 79 16.47 3.67 15.97
CA MET A 79 15.59 2.67 16.57
C MET A 79 14.75 3.29 17.68
N THR A 80 13.59 2.71 17.93
CA THR A 80 12.70 3.05 19.04
C THR A 80 12.33 1.78 19.79
N SER A 81 12.33 1.86 21.12
CA SER A 81 12.03 0.72 21.95
C SER A 81 10.90 1.03 22.94
N THR A 82 10.09 0.02 23.21
CA THR A 82 8.99 0.10 24.16
C THR A 82 9.06 -1.07 25.13
N ALA A 83 8.96 -0.79 26.41
CA ALA A 83 8.83 -1.77 27.50
C ALA A 83 7.46 -1.63 28.15
N SER A 84 6.77 -2.74 28.41
CA SER A 84 5.50 -2.76 29.11
C SER A 84 5.59 -3.39 30.48
N ASN A 85 4.65 -3.08 31.36
CA ASN A 85 4.51 -3.72 32.67
C ASN A 85 3.95 -5.15 32.58
N THR A 86 3.58 -5.61 31.38
CA THR A 86 3.21 -6.99 31.09
C THR A 86 4.41 -7.87 30.79
N GLY A 87 5.62 -7.29 30.75
CA GLY A 87 6.85 -8.01 30.45
C GLY A 87 7.26 -7.96 28.98
N ASP A 88 6.54 -7.24 28.13
CA ASP A 88 6.81 -7.20 26.69
C ASP A 88 7.85 -6.13 26.35
N ALA A 89 8.77 -6.50 25.45
CA ALA A 89 9.77 -5.64 24.85
C ALA A 89 9.55 -5.62 23.33
N SER A 90 9.51 -4.44 22.74
CA SER A 90 9.44 -4.24 21.29
C SER A 90 10.48 -3.22 20.87
N ILE A 91 11.32 -3.57 19.89
CA ILE A 91 12.34 -2.68 19.32
C ILE A 91 12.05 -2.55 17.82
N ASN A 92 11.73 -1.34 17.37
CA ASN A 92 11.54 -1.02 15.97
C ASN A 92 12.80 -0.38 15.41
N ILE A 93 13.41 -0.99 14.40
CA ILE A 93 14.63 -0.56 13.75
C ILE A 93 14.27 -0.02 12.36
N TYR A 94 14.58 1.25 12.12
CA TYR A 94 14.26 1.96 10.88
C TYR A 94 15.50 2.06 10.00
N PHE A 95 15.36 1.73 8.73
CA PHE A 95 16.43 1.72 7.74
C PHE A 95 16.28 2.86 6.74
N LYS A 96 17.33 3.14 5.98
CA LYS A 96 17.26 4.05 4.84
C LYS A 96 16.32 3.52 3.78
N GLN A 97 15.65 4.41 3.09
CA GLN A 97 14.82 4.01 1.95
C GLN A 97 15.67 3.36 0.86
N GLY A 98 15.15 2.27 0.27
CA GLY A 98 15.87 1.48 -0.73
C GLY A 98 16.75 0.36 -0.14
N THR A 99 16.89 0.28 1.20
CA THR A 99 17.54 -0.86 1.85
C THR A 99 16.75 -2.14 1.59
N ASN A 100 17.44 -3.25 1.29
CA ASN A 100 16.79 -4.54 1.14
C ASN A 100 16.30 -5.06 2.52
N ALA A 101 14.98 -5.13 2.69
CA ALA A 101 14.34 -5.52 3.94
C ALA A 101 14.69 -6.96 4.40
N ASP A 102 14.93 -7.88 3.44
CA ASP A 102 15.31 -9.26 3.77
C ASP A 102 16.72 -9.32 4.35
N MET A 103 17.66 -8.60 3.74
CA MET A 103 19.04 -8.50 4.24
C MET A 103 19.10 -7.76 5.57
N ALA A 104 18.32 -6.70 5.73
CA ALA A 104 18.20 -5.97 6.98
C ALA A 104 17.69 -6.88 8.12
N ALA A 105 16.66 -7.69 7.87
CA ALA A 105 16.15 -8.66 8.84
C ALA A 105 17.19 -9.70 9.23
N VAL A 106 17.94 -10.24 8.25
CA VAL A 106 19.04 -11.20 8.51
C VAL A 106 20.14 -10.55 9.33
N ASN A 107 20.55 -9.33 9.02
CA ASN A 107 21.58 -8.60 9.75
C ASN A 107 21.16 -8.32 11.19
N VAL A 108 19.92 -7.88 11.41
CA VAL A 108 19.35 -7.68 12.76
C VAL A 108 19.29 -9.01 13.51
N GLN A 109 18.78 -10.09 12.90
CA GLN A 109 18.69 -11.40 13.51
C GLN A 109 20.06 -11.93 13.96
N ASN A 110 21.10 -11.74 13.14
CA ASN A 110 22.47 -12.13 13.50
C ASN A 110 22.96 -11.37 14.74
N ARG A 111 22.66 -10.08 14.85
CA ARG A 111 23.01 -9.26 16.03
C ARG A 111 22.23 -9.70 17.27
N VAL A 112 20.92 -9.94 17.13
CA VAL A 112 20.05 -10.45 18.20
C VAL A 112 20.57 -11.80 18.71
N ASN A 113 20.92 -12.72 17.81
CA ASN A 113 21.46 -14.04 18.19
C ASN A 113 22.75 -13.92 19.04
N GLY A 114 23.62 -12.94 18.72
CA GLY A 114 24.82 -12.66 19.50
C GLY A 114 24.53 -12.16 20.93
N ALA A 115 23.38 -11.50 21.13
CA ALA A 115 22.97 -10.95 22.43
C ALA A 115 22.19 -11.95 23.30
N LEU A 116 21.68 -13.07 22.76
CA LEU A 116 20.82 -14.02 23.50
C LEU A 116 21.43 -14.53 24.80
N SER A 117 22.78 -14.72 24.85
CA SER A 117 23.48 -15.17 26.05
C SER A 117 23.50 -14.13 27.18
N GLN A 118 23.22 -12.88 26.90
CA GLN A 118 23.16 -11.77 27.86
C GLN A 118 21.76 -11.56 28.45
N LEU A 119 20.75 -12.19 27.84
CA LEU A 119 19.36 -12.05 28.26
C LEU A 119 19.01 -13.03 29.41
N PRO A 120 18.02 -12.70 30.24
CA PRO A 120 17.46 -13.61 31.22
C PRO A 120 16.97 -14.92 30.59
N ALA A 121 17.13 -16.02 31.31
CA ALA A 121 16.73 -17.35 30.82
C ALA A 121 15.24 -17.44 30.51
N GLU A 122 14.40 -16.75 31.27
CA GLU A 122 12.96 -16.69 31.07
C GLU A 122 12.60 -16.00 29.75
N ALA A 123 13.29 -14.91 29.42
CA ALA A 123 13.08 -14.19 28.15
C ALA A 123 13.58 -15.00 26.95
N THR A 124 14.68 -15.74 27.10
CA THR A 124 15.19 -16.60 26.01
C THR A 124 14.35 -17.86 25.81
N LYS A 125 13.68 -18.38 26.86
CA LYS A 125 12.74 -19.51 26.75
C LYS A 125 11.47 -19.14 25.97
N THR A 126 10.94 -17.94 26.15
CA THR A 126 9.80 -17.45 25.37
C THR A 126 10.18 -17.19 23.91
N GLY A 127 11.45 -16.92 23.66
CA GLY A 127 12.01 -16.63 22.35
C GLY A 127 12.08 -15.12 22.06
N VAL A 128 13.09 -14.76 21.26
CA VAL A 128 13.23 -13.41 20.70
C VAL A 128 12.97 -13.52 19.21
N THR A 129 11.94 -12.85 18.75
CA THR A 129 11.54 -12.88 17.33
C THR A 129 12.03 -11.63 16.61
N THR A 130 12.43 -11.79 15.35
CA THR A 130 12.80 -10.70 14.45
C THR A 130 11.93 -10.79 13.21
N GLU A 131 11.12 -9.79 12.98
CA GLU A 131 10.15 -9.77 11.88
C GLU A 131 10.27 -8.47 11.06
N LYS A 132 10.03 -8.57 9.75
CA LYS A 132 9.82 -7.38 8.93
C LYS A 132 8.47 -6.77 9.30
N GLN A 133 8.47 -5.48 9.60
CA GLN A 133 7.20 -4.79 9.83
C GLN A 133 6.51 -4.54 8.48
N GLN A 134 5.30 -5.07 8.37
CA GLN A 134 4.41 -4.85 7.23
C GLN A 134 3.40 -3.78 7.66
N ASN A 135 3.50 -2.58 7.08
CA ASN A 135 2.70 -1.43 7.51
C ASN A 135 1.39 -1.27 6.73
N ALA A 136 1.29 -1.84 5.53
CA ALA A 136 0.09 -1.73 4.72
C ALA A 136 -0.97 -2.73 5.19
N GLU A 137 -2.04 -2.21 5.78
CA GLU A 137 -3.23 -2.99 6.11
C GLU A 137 -4.01 -3.35 4.84
N LEU A 138 -4.38 -4.62 4.72
CA LEU A 138 -5.29 -5.11 3.67
C LEU A 138 -6.72 -5.16 4.20
N MET A 139 -6.88 -5.83 5.33
CA MET A 139 -8.20 -6.11 5.90
C MET A 139 -8.10 -6.36 7.39
N THR A 140 -9.09 -5.88 8.13
CA THR A 140 -9.36 -6.31 9.50
C THR A 140 -10.73 -6.95 9.54
N PHE A 141 -10.81 -8.16 10.06
CA PHE A 141 -12.07 -8.87 10.27
C PHE A 141 -12.11 -9.49 11.66
N ALA A 142 -13.29 -9.87 12.10
CA ALA A 142 -13.49 -10.59 13.34
C ALA A 142 -14.40 -11.80 13.13
N LEU A 143 -14.13 -12.86 13.88
CA LEU A 143 -15.07 -13.93 14.14
C LEU A 143 -15.74 -13.63 15.48
N TYR A 144 -17.07 -13.52 15.51
CA TYR A 144 -17.79 -13.17 16.73
C TYR A 144 -19.00 -14.08 16.97
N SER A 145 -19.51 -14.10 18.19
CA SER A 145 -20.69 -14.91 18.57
C SER A 145 -21.86 -13.99 18.92
N PRO A 146 -22.81 -13.75 17.99
CA PRO A 146 -23.95 -12.84 18.21
C PRO A 146 -24.88 -13.27 19.35
N ASP A 147 -24.88 -14.53 19.71
CA ASP A 147 -25.71 -15.13 20.76
C ASP A 147 -24.94 -15.42 22.05
N ASP A 148 -23.70 -14.92 22.19
CA ASP A 148 -22.80 -15.12 23.33
C ASP A 148 -22.58 -16.59 23.72
N ARG A 149 -22.81 -17.51 22.78
CA ARG A 149 -22.64 -18.95 23.01
C ARG A 149 -21.18 -19.34 23.22
N PHE A 150 -20.27 -18.63 22.56
CA PHE A 150 -18.83 -18.87 22.61
C PHE A 150 -18.11 -17.65 23.18
N ASP A 151 -17.16 -17.94 24.05
CA ASP A 151 -16.29 -16.92 24.62
C ASP A 151 -15.16 -16.51 23.67
N GLN A 152 -14.46 -15.44 23.98
CA GLN A 152 -13.35 -14.92 23.18
C GLN A 152 -12.23 -15.94 23.02
N THR A 153 -11.95 -16.76 24.05
CA THR A 153 -10.87 -17.76 24.02
C THR A 153 -11.15 -18.84 23.00
N PHE A 154 -12.38 -19.36 22.96
CA PHE A 154 -12.82 -20.32 21.96
C PHE A 154 -12.69 -19.75 20.54
N LEU A 155 -13.22 -18.52 20.34
CA LEU A 155 -13.18 -17.85 19.03
C LEU A 155 -11.74 -17.64 18.58
N SER A 156 -10.86 -17.17 19.46
CA SER A 156 -9.43 -16.95 19.17
C SER A 156 -8.73 -18.24 18.81
N ASN A 157 -8.96 -19.30 19.57
CA ASN A 157 -8.38 -20.61 19.30
C ASN A 157 -8.90 -21.19 17.97
N TYR A 158 -10.19 -21.04 17.67
CA TYR A 158 -10.76 -21.46 16.39
C TYR A 158 -10.11 -20.74 15.20
N VAL A 159 -9.98 -19.41 15.30
CA VAL A 159 -9.31 -18.59 14.27
C VAL A 159 -7.85 -19.01 14.11
N LYS A 160 -7.15 -19.25 15.21
CA LYS A 160 -5.73 -19.66 15.21
C LYS A 160 -5.48 -20.98 14.49
N ILE A 161 -6.39 -21.95 14.69
CA ILE A 161 -6.22 -23.31 14.15
C ILE A 161 -6.76 -23.44 12.74
N ASN A 162 -7.94 -22.85 12.46
CA ASN A 162 -8.68 -23.11 11.22
C ASN A 162 -8.54 -21.99 10.19
N VAL A 163 -8.43 -20.74 10.61
CA VAL A 163 -8.46 -19.56 9.73
C VAL A 163 -7.06 -19.07 9.38
N GLU A 164 -6.25 -18.76 10.38
CA GLU A 164 -4.92 -18.16 10.22
C GLU A 164 -4.01 -18.95 9.26
N PRO A 165 -3.90 -20.29 9.33
CA PRO A 165 -3.03 -21.05 8.44
C PRO A 165 -3.50 -21.01 6.97
N ARG A 166 -4.80 -20.88 6.70
CA ARG A 166 -5.32 -20.74 5.34
C ARG A 166 -4.99 -19.37 4.77
N LEU A 167 -5.17 -18.32 5.55
CA LEU A 167 -4.85 -16.94 5.16
C LEU A 167 -3.36 -16.72 4.91
N LYS A 168 -2.49 -17.27 5.74
CA LYS A 168 -1.04 -17.19 5.57
C LYS A 168 -0.51 -17.86 4.30
N ARG A 169 -1.28 -18.73 3.64
CA ARG A 169 -0.91 -19.36 2.36
C ARG A 169 -1.23 -18.48 1.15
N ILE A 170 -2.02 -17.45 1.31
CA ILE A 170 -2.35 -16.51 0.23
C ILE A 170 -1.10 -15.73 -0.15
N SER A 171 -0.77 -15.72 -1.45
CA SER A 171 0.49 -15.15 -1.97
C SER A 171 0.59 -13.65 -1.78
N GLY A 172 -0.20 -12.89 -1.30
CA GLY A 172 -0.08 -11.44 -1.06
C GLY A 172 -0.12 -11.07 0.41
N VAL A 173 -0.40 -12.06 1.28
CA VAL A 173 -0.43 -11.86 2.73
C VAL A 173 1.00 -11.83 3.27
N GLY A 174 1.37 -10.72 3.91
CA GLY A 174 2.67 -10.55 4.57
C GLY A 174 2.63 -10.96 6.04
N LYS A 175 1.57 -10.56 6.74
CA LYS A 175 1.35 -10.91 8.16
C LYS A 175 -0.15 -11.07 8.40
N ALA A 176 -0.52 -12.09 9.17
CA ALA A 176 -1.84 -12.25 9.74
C ALA A 176 -1.69 -12.25 11.26
N GLN A 177 -2.19 -11.23 11.92
CA GLN A 177 -2.06 -11.02 13.36
C GLN A 177 -3.41 -11.17 14.04
N LEU A 178 -3.54 -12.17 14.89
CA LEU A 178 -4.70 -12.38 15.74
C LEU A 178 -4.56 -11.53 17.01
N PHE A 179 -5.59 -10.75 17.31
CA PHE A 179 -5.77 -10.08 18.61
C PHE A 179 -6.70 -10.94 19.46
N GLY A 180 -6.10 -11.75 20.30
CA GLY A 180 -6.81 -12.70 21.14
C GLY A 180 -5.83 -13.56 21.91
N SER A 181 -6.36 -14.45 22.73
CA SER A 181 -5.59 -15.33 23.58
C SER A 181 -5.81 -16.79 23.16
N ASN A 182 -4.78 -17.61 23.27
CA ASN A 182 -4.89 -19.05 23.10
C ASN A 182 -5.32 -19.71 24.42
N TYR A 183 -5.77 -20.98 24.34
CA TYR A 183 -5.91 -21.77 25.55
C TYR A 183 -4.56 -22.06 26.19
N SER A 184 -4.51 -21.92 27.50
CA SER A 184 -3.37 -22.26 28.34
C SER A 184 -3.84 -22.93 29.62
N MET A 185 -3.04 -23.86 30.14
CA MET A 185 -3.32 -24.44 31.44
C MET A 185 -2.92 -23.44 32.53
N ARG A 186 -3.89 -23.00 33.33
CA ARG A 186 -3.72 -22.06 34.44
C ARG A 186 -3.63 -22.79 35.75
N LEU A 187 -2.62 -22.43 36.52
CA LEU A 187 -2.36 -22.95 37.85
C LEU A 187 -2.42 -21.79 38.84
N TRP A 188 -3.56 -21.62 39.48
CA TRP A 188 -3.75 -20.60 40.51
C TRP A 188 -3.21 -21.12 41.82
N LEU A 189 -1.98 -20.74 42.17
CA LEU A 189 -1.32 -21.18 43.38
C LEU A 189 -2.00 -20.62 44.63
N ARG A 190 -2.14 -21.48 45.65
CA ARG A 190 -2.68 -21.10 46.97
C ARG A 190 -1.53 -20.90 47.95
N PRO A 191 -1.11 -19.63 48.22
CA PRO A 191 0.08 -19.36 49.06
C PRO A 191 0.00 -19.94 50.47
N ASP A 192 -1.19 -19.94 51.08
CA ASP A 192 -1.46 -20.50 52.41
C ASP A 192 -1.20 -22.01 52.44
N LYS A 193 -1.64 -22.74 51.44
CA LYS A 193 -1.39 -24.18 51.29
C LYS A 193 0.06 -24.48 50.99
N MET A 194 0.68 -23.69 50.11
CA MET A 194 2.09 -23.82 49.78
C MET A 194 2.97 -23.65 51.03
N ALA A 195 2.70 -22.60 51.84
CA ALA A 195 3.41 -22.34 53.08
C ALA A 195 3.24 -23.49 54.09
N GLN A 196 2.06 -24.10 54.19
CA GLN A 196 1.79 -25.25 55.05
C GLN A 196 2.69 -26.46 54.70
N TYR A 197 3.00 -26.67 53.43
CA TYR A 197 3.84 -27.77 52.95
C TYR A 197 5.30 -27.37 52.70
N GLY A 198 5.67 -26.12 53.00
CA GLY A 198 7.03 -25.59 52.78
C GLY A 198 7.41 -25.60 51.29
N LEU A 199 6.51 -25.16 50.42
CA LEU A 199 6.70 -25.07 48.96
C LEU A 199 6.87 -23.63 48.52
N ILE A 200 7.65 -23.43 47.51
CA ILE A 200 7.78 -22.17 46.75
C ILE A 200 7.30 -22.39 45.31
N PRO A 201 6.94 -21.35 44.54
CA PRO A 201 6.49 -21.47 43.16
C PRO A 201 7.47 -22.22 42.25
N ASP A 202 8.76 -22.07 42.49
CA ASP A 202 9.80 -22.74 41.71
C ASP A 202 9.78 -24.27 41.85
N ASP A 203 9.38 -24.82 43.02
CA ASP A 203 9.19 -26.25 43.21
C ASP A 203 8.15 -26.79 42.23
N ILE A 204 7.04 -26.05 42.03
CA ILE A 204 5.98 -26.43 41.12
C ILE A 204 6.46 -26.32 39.68
N SER A 205 7.16 -25.24 39.31
CA SER A 205 7.77 -25.06 37.98
C SER A 205 8.74 -26.19 37.64
N THR A 206 9.56 -26.60 38.61
CA THR A 206 10.51 -27.70 38.43
C THR A 206 9.80 -29.04 38.21
N VAL A 207 8.70 -29.30 38.93
CA VAL A 207 7.90 -30.52 38.75
C VAL A 207 7.24 -30.54 37.38
N LEU A 208 6.65 -29.44 36.96
CA LEU A 208 6.06 -29.29 35.62
C LEU A 208 7.09 -29.54 34.52
N ALA A 209 8.27 -28.90 34.62
CA ALA A 209 9.34 -29.06 33.65
C ALA A 209 9.85 -30.53 33.54
N ARG A 210 9.76 -31.32 34.61
CA ARG A 210 10.17 -32.71 34.63
C ARG A 210 9.08 -33.69 34.20
N GLN A 211 7.82 -33.42 34.48
CA GLN A 211 6.72 -34.37 34.28
C GLN A 211 5.86 -34.06 33.06
N ASN A 212 5.83 -32.79 32.60
CA ASN A 212 5.07 -32.37 31.43
C ASN A 212 5.98 -32.16 30.20
N ILE A 213 6.66 -33.22 29.78
CA ILE A 213 7.59 -33.20 28.64
C ILE A 213 7.29 -34.32 27.64
N GLU A 214 7.68 -34.09 26.40
CA GLU A 214 7.76 -35.13 25.38
C GLU A 214 9.15 -35.74 25.41
N ALA A 215 9.25 -37.04 25.69
CA ALA A 215 10.52 -37.72 25.77
C ALA A 215 10.63 -38.86 24.76
N ALA A 216 11.78 -38.96 24.09
CA ALA A 216 12.12 -40.10 23.26
C ALA A 216 12.61 -41.22 24.15
N THR A 217 11.80 -42.23 24.33
CA THR A 217 12.06 -43.35 25.26
C THR A 217 12.86 -44.51 24.66
N GLY A 218 13.10 -44.47 23.32
CA GLY A 218 13.82 -45.54 22.62
C GLY A 218 13.02 -46.86 22.49
N SER A 219 13.70 -47.93 22.20
CA SER A 219 13.12 -49.26 22.05
C SER A 219 13.83 -50.28 22.95
N PHE A 220 13.09 -51.31 23.32
CA PHE A 220 13.60 -52.44 24.09
C PHE A 220 13.78 -53.64 23.17
N GLY A 221 14.97 -54.29 23.19
CA GLY A 221 15.26 -55.45 22.38
C GLY A 221 15.91 -55.19 21.01
N ALA A 222 16.25 -53.96 20.66
CA ALA A 222 16.79 -53.56 19.35
C ALA A 222 18.11 -54.29 18.97
N ASN A 223 18.97 -54.67 19.93
CA ASN A 223 20.25 -55.35 19.68
C ASN A 223 20.33 -56.70 20.38
N HIS A 224 19.22 -57.31 20.76
CA HIS A 224 19.19 -58.60 21.43
C HIS A 224 18.67 -59.69 20.46
N PRO A 225 19.14 -60.92 20.51
CA PRO A 225 18.67 -62.00 19.64
C PRO A 225 17.22 -62.45 19.93
N THR A 226 16.37 -61.58 20.42
CA THR A 226 14.93 -61.81 20.62
C THR A 226 14.19 -61.50 19.33
N ALA A 227 13.08 -62.23 19.05
CA ALA A 227 12.32 -62.10 17.82
C ALA A 227 11.56 -60.77 17.68
N ASN A 228 11.44 -59.97 18.75
CA ASN A 228 10.60 -58.78 18.79
C ASN A 228 11.35 -57.60 19.42
N GLU A 229 11.18 -56.43 18.78
CA GLU A 229 11.56 -55.13 19.31
C GLU A 229 10.29 -54.38 19.79
N TYR A 230 10.34 -53.82 20.98
CA TYR A 230 9.23 -53.06 21.57
C TYR A 230 9.61 -51.60 21.69
N THR A 231 8.94 -50.73 20.92
CA THR A 231 9.08 -49.28 21.07
C THR A 231 8.35 -48.83 22.35
N MET A 232 9.07 -48.19 23.24
CA MET A 232 8.47 -47.62 24.44
C MET A 232 7.76 -46.31 24.11
N LYS A 233 6.54 -46.14 24.62
CA LYS A 233 5.80 -44.89 24.53
C LYS A 233 5.79 -44.22 25.90
N TYR A 234 6.19 -42.97 25.93
CA TYR A 234 5.99 -42.11 27.08
C TYR A 234 4.61 -41.45 26.96
N ARG A 235 3.98 -41.14 28.08
CA ARG A 235 2.64 -40.55 28.09
C ARG A 235 2.58 -39.18 27.40
N GLY A 236 3.72 -38.49 27.34
CA GLY A 236 3.84 -37.20 26.71
C GLY A 236 3.33 -36.05 27.57
N ARG A 237 2.99 -34.94 26.90
CA ARG A 237 2.42 -33.77 27.56
C ARG A 237 1.02 -34.02 28.06
N LEU A 238 0.72 -33.49 29.24
CA LEU A 238 -0.60 -33.53 29.83
C LEU A 238 -1.55 -32.63 29.06
N SER A 239 -2.81 -33.05 28.91
CA SER A 239 -3.79 -32.36 28.04
C SER A 239 -5.00 -31.80 28.79
N GLY A 240 -5.29 -32.23 30.02
CA GLY A 240 -6.47 -31.83 30.76
C GLY A 240 -6.16 -31.33 32.17
N ALA A 241 -7.01 -30.46 32.70
CA ALA A 241 -6.89 -29.89 34.05
C ALA A 241 -6.81 -30.97 35.13
N GLU A 242 -7.58 -32.07 34.98
CA GLU A 242 -7.52 -33.21 35.90
C GLU A 242 -6.13 -33.88 35.90
N GLU A 243 -5.55 -34.08 34.74
CA GLU A 243 -4.21 -34.70 34.62
C GLU A 243 -3.12 -33.83 35.29
N PHE A 244 -3.19 -32.51 35.08
CA PHE A 244 -2.32 -31.58 35.78
C PHE A 244 -2.54 -31.60 37.28
N GLY A 245 -3.81 -31.64 37.72
CA GLY A 245 -4.15 -31.71 39.15
C GLY A 245 -3.57 -32.95 39.86
N GLU A 246 -3.44 -34.05 39.16
CA GLU A 246 -2.90 -35.31 39.68
C GLU A 246 -1.36 -35.38 39.73
N LEU A 247 -0.63 -34.35 39.24
CA LEU A 247 0.81 -34.26 39.33
C LEU A 247 1.29 -34.34 40.78
N VAL A 248 2.26 -35.21 41.04
CA VAL A 248 2.87 -35.39 42.36
C VAL A 248 3.94 -34.34 42.57
N ILE A 249 3.71 -33.43 43.52
CA ILE A 249 4.61 -32.31 43.84
C ILE A 249 5.68 -32.79 44.88
N LYS A 250 5.22 -33.49 45.91
CA LYS A 250 6.10 -33.88 47.04
C LYS A 250 5.64 -35.20 47.66
N SER A 251 6.57 -36.05 48.08
CA SER A 251 6.27 -37.18 48.93
C SER A 251 6.26 -36.74 50.38
N LEU A 252 5.21 -37.14 51.11
CA LEU A 252 4.99 -36.81 52.50
C LEU A 252 5.39 -38.01 53.40
N PRO A 253 5.66 -37.77 54.72
CA PRO A 253 5.89 -38.85 55.65
C PRO A 253 4.69 -39.83 55.69
N GLY A 254 4.97 -41.12 55.82
CA GLY A 254 3.94 -42.16 55.90
C GLY A 254 3.47 -42.69 54.52
N GLY A 255 4.17 -42.35 53.42
CA GLY A 255 3.84 -42.84 52.07
C GLY A 255 2.77 -42.06 51.35
N ASN A 256 2.24 -41.00 51.93
CA ASN A 256 1.33 -40.09 51.27
C ASN A 256 2.04 -39.22 50.23
N VAL A 257 1.32 -38.78 49.19
CA VAL A 257 1.83 -37.89 48.16
C VAL A 257 0.99 -36.60 48.14
N LEU A 258 1.69 -35.47 48.00
CA LEU A 258 1.03 -34.18 47.79
C LEU A 258 0.86 -33.95 46.30
N ARG A 259 -0.38 -33.72 45.87
CA ARG A 259 -0.71 -33.48 44.48
C ARG A 259 -0.92 -31.99 44.20
N LEU A 260 -0.77 -31.58 42.93
CA LEU A 260 -0.90 -30.18 42.53
C LEU A 260 -2.29 -29.60 42.91
N LYS A 261 -3.38 -30.34 42.74
CA LYS A 261 -4.74 -29.92 43.09
C LYS A 261 -4.93 -29.53 44.55
N GLU A 262 -4.05 -29.97 45.46
CA GLU A 262 -4.11 -29.66 46.89
C GLU A 262 -3.53 -28.27 47.20
N VAL A 263 -2.64 -27.74 46.31
CA VAL A 263 -1.93 -26.48 46.48
C VAL A 263 -2.23 -25.44 45.39
N ALA A 264 -2.96 -25.85 44.37
CA ALA A 264 -3.35 -24.97 43.24
C ALA A 264 -4.75 -25.34 42.70
N ASP A 265 -5.46 -24.33 42.19
CA ASP A 265 -6.62 -24.53 41.34
C ASP A 265 -6.11 -24.65 39.89
N VAL A 266 -6.55 -25.69 39.19
CA VAL A 266 -6.09 -26.00 37.83
C VAL A 266 -7.27 -25.84 36.89
N GLU A 267 -7.14 -24.98 35.89
CA GLU A 267 -8.16 -24.77 34.89
C GLU A 267 -7.56 -24.54 33.49
N LEU A 268 -8.35 -24.80 32.44
CA LEU A 268 -8.04 -24.40 31.10
C LEU A 268 -8.62 -23.00 30.87
N GLY A 269 -7.75 -22.04 30.73
CA GLY A 269 -8.13 -20.62 30.56
C GLY A 269 -7.29 -19.92 29.51
N ASP A 270 -7.30 -18.60 29.52
CA ASP A 270 -6.56 -17.78 28.60
C ASP A 270 -5.05 -17.79 28.86
N GLU A 271 -4.24 -17.76 27.80
CA GLU A 271 -2.80 -17.55 27.90
C GLU A 271 -2.48 -16.15 28.44
N TYR A 272 -3.26 -15.14 28.02
CA TYR A 272 -3.13 -13.76 28.47
C TYR A 272 -4.51 -13.17 28.80
N TYR A 273 -4.62 -12.46 29.93
CA TYR A 273 -5.84 -11.78 30.36
C TYR A 273 -5.79 -10.26 30.13
N ASN A 274 -4.91 -9.79 29.27
CA ASN A 274 -4.67 -8.38 28.98
C ASN A 274 -5.30 -7.88 27.68
N TYR A 275 -6.05 -8.74 26.99
CA TYR A 275 -6.78 -8.43 25.76
C TYR A 275 -8.26 -8.77 25.89
N SER A 276 -9.12 -7.88 25.42
CA SER A 276 -10.52 -8.14 25.16
C SER A 276 -10.89 -7.58 23.79
N SER A 277 -11.58 -8.36 22.99
CA SER A 277 -12.11 -7.94 21.69
C SER A 277 -13.60 -8.18 21.65
N GLU A 278 -14.35 -7.19 21.25
CA GLU A 278 -15.80 -7.24 21.11
C GLU A 278 -16.23 -6.61 19.79
N VAL A 279 -17.28 -7.14 19.21
CA VAL A 279 -17.97 -6.59 18.05
C VAL A 279 -19.43 -6.42 18.38
N ASN A 280 -19.94 -5.19 18.31
CA ASN A 280 -21.32 -4.86 18.68
C ASN A 280 -21.70 -5.27 20.12
N GLY A 281 -20.72 -5.33 21.03
CA GLY A 281 -20.92 -5.76 22.42
C GLY A 281 -20.89 -7.27 22.64
N HIS A 282 -20.56 -8.07 21.64
CA HIS A 282 -20.42 -9.53 21.70
C HIS A 282 -18.97 -9.98 21.64
N PRO A 283 -18.59 -11.09 22.29
CA PRO A 283 -17.23 -11.62 22.26
C PRO A 283 -16.75 -11.88 20.84
N ALA A 284 -15.52 -11.47 20.53
CA ALA A 284 -14.93 -11.59 19.21
C ALA A 284 -13.46 -11.97 19.23
N ALA A 285 -12.98 -12.58 18.16
CA ALA A 285 -11.57 -12.76 17.83
C ALA A 285 -11.24 -11.93 16.59
N MET A 286 -10.50 -10.85 16.77
CA MET A 286 -10.14 -9.91 15.69
C MET A 286 -8.82 -10.31 15.04
N MET A 287 -8.77 -10.27 13.72
CA MET A 287 -7.55 -10.52 12.94
C MET A 287 -7.26 -9.37 11.98
N LEU A 288 -6.02 -8.87 12.05
CA LEU A 288 -5.45 -7.89 11.14
C LEU A 288 -4.58 -8.59 10.10
N ILE A 289 -4.82 -8.30 8.82
CA ILE A 289 -4.02 -8.82 7.72
C ILE A 289 -3.26 -7.66 7.07
N ASN A 290 -1.94 -7.82 7.01
CA ASN A 290 -1.06 -6.87 6.35
C ASN A 290 -0.57 -7.40 5.00
N GLN A 291 -0.35 -6.48 4.07
CA GLN A 291 0.13 -6.75 2.73
C GLN A 291 1.60 -7.14 2.72
N LYS A 292 1.95 -8.11 1.90
CA LYS A 292 3.36 -8.36 1.52
C LYS A 292 3.82 -7.27 0.55
N ALA A 293 4.96 -6.65 0.81
CA ALA A 293 5.52 -5.61 -0.06
C ALA A 293 5.61 -6.08 -1.53
N GLY A 294 5.17 -5.23 -2.46
CA GLY A 294 5.16 -5.50 -3.90
C GLY A 294 4.08 -6.48 -4.38
N SER A 295 3.15 -6.91 -3.53
CA SER A 295 2.00 -7.72 -3.94
C SER A 295 0.85 -6.84 -4.42
N ASN A 296 -0.09 -7.44 -5.18
CA ASN A 296 -1.31 -6.74 -5.59
C ASN A 296 -2.36 -6.80 -4.49
N ALA A 297 -2.61 -5.67 -3.80
CA ALA A 297 -3.56 -5.56 -2.70
C ALA A 297 -4.96 -6.03 -3.11
N SER A 298 -5.44 -5.61 -4.28
CA SER A 298 -6.78 -5.90 -4.76
C SER A 298 -7.03 -7.40 -5.00
N SER A 299 -6.09 -8.08 -5.67
CA SER A 299 -6.20 -9.54 -5.90
C SER A 299 -6.09 -10.32 -4.59
N THR A 300 -5.20 -9.89 -3.69
CA THR A 300 -5.02 -10.53 -2.38
C THR A 300 -6.28 -10.42 -1.52
N ILE A 301 -6.91 -9.25 -1.45
CA ILE A 301 -8.15 -9.05 -0.68
C ILE A 301 -9.28 -9.90 -1.26
N LYS A 302 -9.38 -9.99 -2.59
CA LYS A 302 -10.38 -10.87 -3.23
C LYS A 302 -10.19 -12.33 -2.82
N GLU A 303 -8.95 -12.82 -2.83
CA GLU A 303 -8.62 -14.18 -2.41
C GLU A 303 -8.90 -14.39 -0.91
N ILE A 304 -8.67 -13.37 -0.07
CA ILE A 304 -9.05 -13.40 1.36
C ILE A 304 -10.56 -13.56 1.51
N HIS A 305 -11.37 -12.79 0.77
CA HIS A 305 -12.82 -12.93 0.80
C HIS A 305 -13.27 -14.32 0.37
N GLU A 306 -12.71 -14.87 -0.71
CA GLU A 306 -13.04 -16.23 -1.17
C GLU A 306 -12.73 -17.29 -0.10
N VAL A 307 -11.61 -17.14 0.62
CA VAL A 307 -11.25 -18.05 1.73
C VAL A 307 -12.19 -17.87 2.92
N LEU A 308 -12.57 -16.63 3.29
CA LEU A 308 -13.52 -16.38 4.38
C LEU A 308 -14.93 -16.89 4.03
N ASP A 309 -15.38 -16.73 2.79
CA ASP A 309 -16.67 -17.25 2.30
C ASP A 309 -16.71 -18.79 2.30
N ASP A 310 -15.59 -19.44 1.97
CA ASP A 310 -15.47 -20.90 2.05
C ASP A 310 -15.49 -21.38 3.51
N LEU A 311 -14.72 -20.72 4.36
CA LEU A 311 -14.69 -21.02 5.80
C LEU A 311 -16.04 -20.77 6.49
N SER A 312 -16.82 -19.79 6.04
CA SER A 312 -18.11 -19.45 6.64
C SER A 312 -19.15 -20.58 6.56
N ARG A 313 -18.96 -21.53 5.62
CA ARG A 313 -19.83 -22.72 5.48
C ARG A 313 -19.59 -23.77 6.56
N ASP A 314 -18.39 -23.78 7.13
CA ASP A 314 -17.94 -24.78 8.10
C ASP A 314 -17.83 -24.20 9.53
N LEU A 315 -18.34 -22.98 9.75
CA LEU A 315 -18.31 -22.34 11.06
C LEU A 315 -19.20 -23.07 12.08
N PRO A 316 -18.84 -23.07 13.37
CA PRO A 316 -19.73 -23.49 14.44
C PRO A 316 -21.04 -22.67 14.43
N GLU A 317 -22.19 -23.33 14.65
CA GLU A 317 -23.47 -22.65 14.74
C GLU A 317 -23.45 -21.57 15.84
N GLY A 318 -23.87 -20.35 15.52
CA GLY A 318 -23.82 -19.20 16.43
C GLY A 318 -22.52 -18.40 16.34
N THR A 319 -21.74 -18.58 15.26
CA THR A 319 -20.59 -17.72 14.96
C THR A 319 -20.65 -17.21 13.53
N GLU A 320 -20.14 -15.99 13.30
CA GLU A 320 -20.07 -15.41 11.97
C GLU A 320 -18.86 -14.48 11.80
N PHE A 321 -18.41 -14.35 10.55
CA PHE A 321 -17.38 -13.38 10.21
C PHE A 321 -17.99 -12.01 9.95
N VAL A 322 -17.33 -10.98 10.45
CA VAL A 322 -17.61 -9.58 10.11
C VAL A 322 -16.32 -8.88 9.65
N VAL A 323 -16.39 -8.23 8.49
CA VAL A 323 -15.29 -7.42 7.98
C VAL A 323 -15.43 -6.02 8.54
N LEU A 324 -14.46 -5.61 9.34
CA LEU A 324 -14.41 -4.31 10.03
C LEU A 324 -13.80 -3.24 9.11
N THR A 325 -12.64 -3.54 8.54
CA THR A 325 -11.98 -2.68 7.54
C THR A 325 -11.62 -3.51 6.30
N ASP A 326 -11.84 -2.92 5.14
CA ASP A 326 -11.48 -3.50 3.84
C ASP A 326 -10.89 -2.37 2.98
N THR A 327 -9.57 -2.37 2.89
CA THR A 327 -8.83 -1.37 2.11
C THR A 327 -9.24 -1.36 0.63
N ASN A 328 -9.75 -2.50 0.13
CA ASN A 328 -10.17 -2.62 -1.27
C ASN A 328 -11.41 -1.77 -1.59
N LYS A 329 -12.34 -1.62 -0.63
CA LYS A 329 -13.53 -0.76 -0.83
C LYS A 329 -13.11 0.67 -1.10
N PHE A 330 -12.18 1.19 -0.32
CA PHE A 330 -11.64 2.53 -0.49
C PHE A 330 -10.75 2.62 -1.73
N LEU A 331 -9.88 1.65 -1.95
CA LEU A 331 -9.00 1.57 -3.12
C LEU A 331 -9.81 1.59 -4.43
N TYR A 332 -10.83 0.73 -4.55
CA TYR A 332 -11.70 0.71 -5.73
C TYR A 332 -12.48 2.01 -5.91
N ALA A 333 -13.03 2.57 -4.84
CA ALA A 333 -13.75 3.83 -4.90
C ALA A 333 -12.85 4.96 -5.41
N SER A 334 -11.63 5.06 -4.88
CA SER A 334 -10.65 6.06 -5.26
C SER A 334 -10.17 5.88 -6.70
N ILE A 335 -9.77 4.66 -7.09
CA ILE A 335 -9.33 4.37 -8.47
C ILE A 335 -10.48 4.61 -9.45
N HIS A 336 -11.69 4.16 -9.13
CA HIS A 336 -12.86 4.37 -10.00
C HIS A 336 -13.18 5.87 -10.17
N SER A 337 -13.08 6.64 -9.09
CA SER A 337 -13.25 8.10 -9.13
C SER A 337 -12.19 8.76 -10.04
N VAL A 338 -10.92 8.36 -9.93
CA VAL A 338 -9.85 8.93 -10.77
C VAL A 338 -9.99 8.48 -12.23
N LEU A 339 -10.33 7.22 -12.49
CA LEU A 339 -10.58 6.73 -13.85
C LEU A 339 -11.78 7.45 -14.50
N ARG A 340 -12.84 7.70 -13.73
CA ARG A 340 -13.96 8.51 -14.18
C ARG A 340 -13.51 9.92 -14.52
N THR A 341 -12.74 10.57 -13.64
CA THR A 341 -12.18 11.91 -13.88
C THR A 341 -11.27 11.91 -15.11
N LEU A 342 -10.47 10.87 -15.32
CA LEU A 342 -9.63 10.70 -16.51
C LEU A 342 -10.49 10.67 -17.79
N LEU A 343 -11.57 9.91 -17.80
CA LEU A 343 -12.50 9.82 -18.93
C LEU A 343 -13.23 11.15 -19.16
N GLU A 344 -13.69 11.80 -18.09
CA GLU A 344 -14.33 13.12 -18.15
C GLU A 344 -13.35 14.18 -18.70
N ALA A 345 -12.09 14.16 -18.27
CA ALA A 345 -11.03 15.04 -18.77
C ALA A 345 -10.75 14.82 -20.27
N ILE A 346 -10.62 13.56 -20.70
CA ILE A 346 -10.44 13.20 -22.12
C ILE A 346 -11.64 13.72 -22.93
N LEU A 347 -12.86 13.46 -22.48
CA LEU A 347 -14.07 13.91 -23.16
C LEU A 347 -14.12 15.43 -23.29
N LEU A 348 -13.85 16.15 -22.18
CA LEU A 348 -13.82 17.61 -22.15
C LEU A 348 -12.79 18.16 -23.13
N VAL A 349 -11.57 17.58 -23.15
CA VAL A 349 -10.51 17.98 -24.07
C VAL A 349 -10.95 17.75 -25.52
N ILE A 350 -11.54 16.60 -25.84
CA ILE A 350 -12.05 16.29 -27.18
C ILE A 350 -13.11 17.34 -27.60
N VAL A 351 -14.04 17.69 -26.71
CA VAL A 351 -15.06 18.70 -26.97
C VAL A 351 -14.44 20.08 -27.22
N VAL A 352 -13.49 20.48 -26.38
CA VAL A 352 -12.78 21.77 -26.54
C VAL A 352 -12.03 21.80 -27.87
N VAL A 353 -11.23 20.78 -28.15
CA VAL A 353 -10.47 20.67 -29.41
C VAL A 353 -11.42 20.70 -30.61
N TYR A 354 -12.57 20.00 -30.53
CA TYR A 354 -13.57 20.02 -31.58
C TYR A 354 -14.18 21.44 -31.81
N VAL A 355 -14.46 22.16 -30.73
CA VAL A 355 -14.99 23.53 -30.82
C VAL A 355 -14.02 24.48 -31.50
N PHE A 356 -12.72 24.34 -31.23
CA PHE A 356 -11.67 25.18 -31.81
C PHE A 356 -11.30 24.78 -33.24
N LEU A 357 -11.06 23.49 -33.50
CA LEU A 357 -10.68 22.98 -34.83
C LEU A 357 -11.89 22.87 -35.79
N GLN A 358 -13.11 22.77 -35.24
CA GLN A 358 -14.39 22.77 -36.01
C GLN A 358 -14.48 21.68 -37.11
N ASP A 359 -13.60 20.66 -37.05
CA ASP A 359 -13.56 19.53 -37.98
C ASP A 359 -13.31 18.23 -37.21
N ILE A 360 -14.13 17.20 -37.47
CA ILE A 360 -14.07 15.91 -36.81
C ILE A 360 -12.75 15.19 -37.10
N LYS A 361 -12.26 15.29 -38.36
CA LYS A 361 -11.01 14.59 -38.74
C LYS A 361 -9.80 15.22 -38.07
N SER A 362 -9.76 16.52 -37.99
CA SER A 362 -8.74 17.28 -37.28
C SER A 362 -8.77 16.98 -35.78
N THR A 363 -9.95 16.83 -35.17
CA THR A 363 -10.12 16.45 -33.75
C THR A 363 -9.70 15.00 -33.46
N LEU A 364 -9.91 14.09 -34.42
CA LEU A 364 -9.57 12.68 -34.25
C LEU A 364 -8.06 12.47 -34.06
N ILE A 365 -7.22 13.28 -34.69
CA ILE A 365 -5.76 13.14 -34.62
C ILE A 365 -5.21 13.36 -33.20
N PRO A 366 -5.48 14.49 -32.52
CA PRO A 366 -5.10 14.66 -31.12
C PRO A 366 -5.74 13.62 -30.19
N THR A 367 -7.00 13.24 -30.47
CA THR A 367 -7.69 12.21 -29.69
C THR A 367 -6.93 10.87 -29.69
N ILE A 368 -6.52 10.39 -30.89
CA ILE A 368 -5.72 9.16 -31.00
C ILE A 368 -4.39 9.32 -30.27
N SER A 369 -3.73 10.48 -30.41
CA SER A 369 -2.45 10.74 -29.72
C SER A 369 -2.57 10.66 -28.20
N ILE A 370 -3.66 11.17 -27.60
CA ILE A 370 -3.95 11.05 -26.18
C ILE A 370 -3.98 9.57 -25.76
N PHE A 371 -4.79 8.76 -26.45
CA PHE A 371 -4.92 7.34 -26.11
C PHE A 371 -3.59 6.59 -26.23
N VAL A 372 -2.82 6.82 -27.30
CA VAL A 372 -1.51 6.19 -27.48
C VAL A 372 -0.55 6.59 -26.36
N SER A 373 -0.52 7.86 -25.98
CA SER A 373 0.39 8.36 -24.95
C SER A 373 0.04 7.85 -23.55
N ILE A 374 -1.25 7.90 -23.17
CA ILE A 374 -1.68 7.44 -21.86
C ILE A 374 -1.48 5.93 -21.69
N ILE A 375 -1.95 5.15 -22.67
CA ILE A 375 -1.81 3.69 -22.62
C ILE A 375 -0.34 3.28 -22.71
N GLY A 376 0.43 3.93 -23.58
CA GLY A 376 1.86 3.67 -23.71
C GLY A 376 2.66 3.94 -22.44
N THR A 377 2.21 4.88 -21.60
CA THR A 377 2.88 5.19 -20.33
C THR A 377 2.90 3.99 -19.39
N PHE A 378 1.84 3.16 -19.38
CA PHE A 378 1.82 1.94 -18.57
C PHE A 378 2.91 0.94 -18.94
N ALA A 379 3.31 0.87 -20.23
CA ALA A 379 4.42 0.01 -20.64
C ALA A 379 5.74 0.42 -19.98
N VAL A 380 6.04 1.71 -19.96
CA VAL A 380 7.26 2.23 -19.32
C VAL A 380 7.18 2.11 -17.81
N MET A 381 6.02 2.39 -17.20
CA MET A 381 5.80 2.19 -15.76
C MET A 381 6.12 0.74 -15.34
N SER A 382 5.66 -0.24 -16.12
CA SER A 382 5.95 -1.65 -15.88
C SER A 382 7.45 -1.98 -15.97
N MET A 383 8.15 -1.40 -16.95
CA MET A 383 9.60 -1.62 -17.14
C MET A 383 10.44 -1.05 -15.97
N ILE A 384 9.99 0.02 -15.34
CA ILE A 384 10.70 0.67 -14.21
C ILE A 384 10.19 0.20 -12.84
N GLY A 385 9.22 -0.74 -12.80
CA GLY A 385 8.70 -1.33 -11.56
C GLY A 385 7.77 -0.43 -10.77
N PHE A 386 7.04 0.48 -11.43
CA PHE A 386 6.02 1.30 -10.79
C PHE A 386 4.70 0.53 -10.64
N SER A 387 3.82 1.05 -9.76
CA SER A 387 2.46 0.54 -9.57
C SER A 387 1.41 1.51 -10.12
N ILE A 388 0.20 0.99 -10.38
CA ILE A 388 -0.98 1.82 -10.59
C ILE A 388 -1.45 2.27 -9.20
N ASN A 389 -1.33 3.55 -8.92
CA ASN A 389 -1.75 4.15 -7.67
C ASN A 389 -2.35 5.55 -7.92
N LEU A 390 -2.91 6.15 -6.88
CA LEU A 390 -3.57 7.47 -7.01
C LEU A 390 -2.66 8.52 -7.63
N LEU A 391 -1.36 8.53 -7.28
CA LEU A 391 -0.42 9.53 -7.78
C LEU A 391 -0.09 9.35 -9.25
N THR A 392 0.16 8.11 -9.69
CA THR A 392 0.42 7.81 -11.10
C THR A 392 -0.80 8.09 -11.96
N LEU A 393 -2.01 7.80 -11.44
CA LEU A 393 -3.25 8.15 -12.12
C LEU A 393 -3.50 9.67 -12.18
N PHE A 394 -3.23 10.41 -11.10
CA PHE A 394 -3.29 11.87 -11.12
C PHE A 394 -2.27 12.48 -12.09
N ALA A 395 -1.07 11.91 -12.17
CA ALA A 395 -0.09 12.30 -13.16
C ALA A 395 -0.63 12.11 -14.59
N LEU A 396 -1.30 10.99 -14.87
CA LEU A 396 -1.93 10.74 -16.18
C LEU A 396 -3.06 11.72 -16.47
N VAL A 397 -3.91 12.03 -15.49
CA VAL A 397 -4.99 13.05 -15.66
C VAL A 397 -4.39 14.41 -16.01
N LEU A 398 -3.34 14.82 -15.30
CA LEU A 398 -2.66 16.09 -15.56
C LEU A 398 -1.92 16.07 -16.91
N ALA A 399 -1.37 14.93 -17.30
CA ALA A 399 -0.67 14.76 -18.57
C ALA A 399 -1.58 14.93 -19.78
N ILE A 400 -2.91 14.69 -19.68
CA ILE A 400 -3.85 14.82 -20.81
C ILE A 400 -3.73 16.20 -21.45
N GLY A 401 -3.70 17.26 -20.63
CA GLY A 401 -3.63 18.64 -21.13
C GLY A 401 -2.33 18.92 -21.91
N THR A 402 -1.21 18.43 -21.43
CA THR A 402 0.10 18.63 -22.06
C THR A 402 0.35 17.71 -23.25
N VAL A 403 -0.16 16.48 -23.19
CA VAL A 403 -0.07 15.48 -24.26
C VAL A 403 -0.85 15.90 -25.50
N VAL A 404 -2.01 16.52 -25.31
CA VAL A 404 -2.84 16.94 -26.45
C VAL A 404 -2.23 18.13 -27.19
N ASP A 405 -1.50 18.98 -26.48
CA ASP A 405 -0.94 20.23 -27.00
C ASP A 405 0.00 20.01 -28.18
N ASP A 406 0.92 19.06 -28.07
CA ASP A 406 1.84 18.69 -29.15
C ASP A 406 1.12 18.29 -30.45
N ALA A 407 0.05 17.50 -30.32
CA ALA A 407 -0.73 17.04 -31.48
C ALA A 407 -1.59 18.15 -32.09
N ILE A 408 -2.12 19.07 -31.26
CA ILE A 408 -2.87 20.24 -31.71
C ILE A 408 -1.98 21.15 -32.55
N VAL A 409 -0.77 21.45 -32.06
CA VAL A 409 0.19 22.31 -32.77
C VAL A 409 0.53 21.74 -34.16
N VAL A 410 0.66 20.42 -34.29
CA VAL A 410 0.88 19.80 -35.59
C VAL A 410 -0.32 19.98 -36.52
N VAL A 411 -1.54 19.72 -36.02
CA VAL A 411 -2.78 19.84 -36.82
C VAL A 411 -3.00 21.29 -37.27
N GLU A 412 -2.84 22.25 -36.36
CA GLU A 412 -2.98 23.67 -36.66
C GLU A 412 -1.95 24.15 -37.68
N ALA A 413 -0.69 23.72 -37.54
CA ALA A 413 0.35 24.07 -38.51
C ALA A 413 0.06 23.54 -39.90
N VAL A 414 -0.50 22.32 -40.01
CA VAL A 414 -0.91 21.76 -41.31
C VAL A 414 -2.12 22.47 -41.88
N GLN A 415 -3.09 22.86 -41.04
CA GLN A 415 -4.24 23.66 -41.48
C GLN A 415 -3.83 25.06 -41.98
N ALA A 416 -2.89 25.71 -41.27
CA ALA A 416 -2.34 26.98 -41.71
C ALA A 416 -1.69 26.89 -43.10
N LYS A 417 -1.04 25.76 -43.43
CA LYS A 417 -0.49 25.52 -44.77
C LYS A 417 -1.57 25.34 -45.84
N PHE A 418 -2.72 24.75 -45.50
CA PHE A 418 -3.85 24.73 -46.44
C PHE A 418 -4.39 26.14 -46.69
N ASP A 419 -4.45 26.98 -45.64
CA ASP A 419 -4.88 28.40 -45.79
C ASP A 419 -3.88 29.23 -46.64
N GLU A 420 -2.56 28.84 -46.65
CA GLU A 420 -1.54 29.40 -47.53
C GLU A 420 -1.68 28.91 -48.99
N GLY A 421 -2.59 27.95 -49.28
CA GLY A 421 -2.89 27.48 -50.63
C GLY A 421 -2.30 26.13 -51.03
N TYR A 422 -1.74 25.36 -50.09
CA TYR A 422 -1.26 23.99 -50.38
C TYR A 422 -2.43 23.07 -50.73
N GLN A 423 -2.33 22.39 -51.88
CA GLN A 423 -3.35 21.43 -52.38
C GLN A 423 -3.04 19.97 -51.95
N SER A 424 -1.80 19.66 -51.59
CA SER A 424 -1.37 18.34 -51.17
C SER A 424 -1.18 18.28 -49.64
N ALA A 425 -1.93 17.39 -48.97
CA ALA A 425 -1.81 17.18 -47.52
C ALA A 425 -0.39 16.67 -47.12
N VAL A 426 0.27 15.88 -47.96
CA VAL A 426 1.63 15.40 -47.71
C VAL A 426 2.64 16.56 -47.73
N LEU A 427 2.54 17.45 -48.74
CA LEU A 427 3.42 18.62 -48.80
C LEU A 427 3.15 19.63 -47.71
N ALA A 428 1.88 19.85 -47.39
CA ALA A 428 1.46 20.71 -46.29
C ALA A 428 2.01 20.21 -44.93
N ALA A 429 1.91 18.90 -44.67
CA ALA A 429 2.43 18.28 -43.45
C ALA A 429 3.97 18.34 -43.39
N ASP A 430 4.69 18.07 -44.52
CA ASP A 430 6.17 18.14 -44.55
C ASP A 430 6.65 19.57 -44.24
N ASP A 431 6.03 20.57 -44.87
CA ASP A 431 6.43 21.97 -44.68
C ASP A 431 6.03 22.50 -43.30
N ALA A 432 4.84 22.16 -42.81
CA ALA A 432 4.39 22.49 -41.44
C ALA A 432 5.35 21.94 -40.38
N MET A 433 5.77 20.67 -40.51
CA MET A 433 6.70 20.04 -39.58
C MET A 433 8.09 20.69 -39.55
N LYS A 434 8.58 21.24 -40.67
CA LYS A 434 9.83 22.01 -40.69
C LYS A 434 9.73 23.27 -39.79
N GLY A 435 8.54 23.89 -39.75
CA GLY A 435 8.32 25.09 -38.94
C GLY A 435 8.15 24.81 -37.46
N VAL A 436 7.47 23.71 -37.08
CA VAL A 436 7.08 23.48 -35.68
C VAL A 436 7.91 22.43 -34.94
N SER A 437 8.68 21.58 -35.66
CA SER A 437 9.42 20.47 -35.02
C SER A 437 10.41 20.90 -33.94
N SER A 438 11.12 22.03 -34.15
CA SER A 438 12.05 22.55 -33.13
C SER A 438 11.32 23.06 -31.89
N ALA A 439 10.15 23.69 -32.07
CA ALA A 439 9.32 24.19 -30.97
C ALA A 439 8.79 23.02 -30.12
N ILE A 440 8.22 21.98 -30.76
CA ILE A 440 7.73 20.77 -30.08
C ILE A 440 8.87 20.08 -29.30
N LEU A 441 10.03 19.88 -29.93
CA LEU A 441 11.16 19.24 -29.27
C LEU A 441 11.64 20.06 -28.06
N THR A 442 11.75 21.37 -28.22
CA THR A 442 12.21 22.27 -27.14
C THR A 442 11.21 22.31 -25.99
N SER A 443 9.90 22.45 -26.28
CA SER A 443 8.86 22.44 -25.24
C SER A 443 8.83 21.12 -24.48
N THR A 444 8.91 19.99 -25.16
CA THR A 444 8.97 18.65 -24.55
C THR A 444 10.17 18.51 -23.63
N ILE A 445 11.38 18.89 -24.09
CA ILE A 445 12.61 18.81 -23.27
C ILE A 445 12.50 19.70 -22.06
N ILE A 446 12.01 20.93 -22.19
CA ILE A 446 11.82 21.85 -21.06
C ILE A 446 10.81 21.26 -20.08
N PHE A 447 9.71 20.73 -20.56
CA PHE A 447 8.70 20.12 -19.70
C PHE A 447 9.25 18.93 -18.92
N MET A 448 9.96 18.01 -19.59
CA MET A 448 10.61 16.88 -18.93
C MET A 448 11.66 17.36 -17.92
N ALA A 449 12.43 18.40 -18.25
CA ALA A 449 13.47 18.96 -17.39
C ALA A 449 12.89 19.57 -16.09
N VAL A 450 11.66 20.08 -16.10
CA VAL A 450 10.97 20.58 -14.89
C VAL A 450 10.68 19.45 -13.90
N PHE A 451 10.36 18.23 -14.39
CA PHE A 451 10.07 17.08 -13.52
C PHE A 451 11.32 16.32 -13.08
N PHE A 452 12.48 16.54 -13.73
CA PHE A 452 13.72 15.85 -13.41
C PHE A 452 14.19 16.10 -11.95
N PRO A 453 14.25 17.35 -11.44
CA PRO A 453 14.60 17.60 -10.04
C PRO A 453 13.60 16.96 -9.06
N VAL A 454 12.31 16.95 -9.42
CA VAL A 454 11.25 16.33 -8.62
C VAL A 454 11.44 14.82 -8.53
N ALA A 455 11.84 14.19 -9.63
CA ALA A 455 12.16 12.75 -9.68
C ALA A 455 13.45 12.38 -8.92
N MET A 456 14.34 13.35 -8.62
CA MET A 456 15.58 13.14 -7.86
C MET A 456 15.44 13.44 -6.37
N MET A 457 14.27 13.82 -5.88
CA MET A 457 14.05 14.04 -4.46
C MET A 457 14.24 12.75 -3.68
N GLY A 458 14.96 12.81 -2.56
CA GLY A 458 15.16 11.67 -1.67
C GLY A 458 14.14 11.61 -0.53
N GLY A 459 14.13 10.49 0.19
CA GLY A 459 13.27 10.28 1.35
C GLY A 459 11.84 9.92 0.96
N THR A 460 10.95 9.90 1.96
CA THR A 460 9.53 9.50 1.82
C THR A 460 8.80 10.34 0.78
N SER A 461 8.96 11.67 0.84
CA SER A 461 8.39 12.60 -0.15
C SER A 461 8.94 12.34 -1.55
N GLY A 462 10.21 11.95 -1.65
CA GLY A 462 10.84 11.61 -2.92
C GLY A 462 10.17 10.44 -3.62
N ALA A 463 9.81 9.37 -2.92
CA ALA A 463 9.14 8.21 -3.51
C ALA A 463 7.80 8.59 -4.17
N PHE A 464 7.02 9.47 -3.52
CA PHE A 464 5.79 10.02 -4.09
C PHE A 464 6.06 10.83 -5.35
N TYR A 465 6.91 11.81 -5.24
CA TYR A 465 7.17 12.75 -6.34
C TYR A 465 7.92 12.11 -7.50
N THR A 466 8.77 11.11 -7.25
CA THR A 466 9.46 10.35 -8.29
C THR A 466 8.47 9.63 -9.19
N GLN A 467 7.50 8.88 -8.62
CA GLN A 467 6.50 8.18 -9.44
C GLN A 467 5.62 9.16 -10.22
N PHE A 468 5.17 10.24 -9.59
CA PHE A 468 4.39 11.28 -10.24
C PHE A 468 5.18 11.96 -11.38
N GLY A 469 6.39 12.42 -11.10
CA GLY A 469 7.21 13.18 -12.04
C GLY A 469 7.69 12.35 -13.23
N ILE A 470 8.11 11.12 -13.00
CA ILE A 470 8.52 10.21 -14.07
C ILE A 470 7.33 9.82 -14.93
N THR A 471 6.17 9.50 -14.34
CA THR A 471 4.95 9.19 -15.10
C THR A 471 4.55 10.34 -16.03
N MET A 472 4.58 11.59 -15.52
CA MET A 472 4.36 12.79 -16.32
C MET A 472 5.37 12.93 -17.46
N ALA A 473 6.67 12.83 -17.14
CA ALA A 473 7.73 12.97 -18.14
C ALA A 473 7.63 11.91 -19.25
N VAL A 474 7.29 10.68 -18.88
CA VAL A 474 7.11 9.57 -19.83
C VAL A 474 5.90 9.82 -20.75
N ALA A 475 4.76 10.22 -20.17
CA ALA A 475 3.55 10.51 -20.95
C ALA A 475 3.79 11.62 -22.00
N VAL A 476 4.48 12.69 -21.60
CA VAL A 476 4.86 13.79 -22.49
C VAL A 476 5.93 13.34 -23.53
N GLY A 477 6.87 12.50 -23.11
CA GLY A 477 7.87 11.92 -24.03
C GLY A 477 7.23 11.08 -25.15
N ILE A 478 6.24 10.23 -24.80
CA ILE A 478 5.48 9.44 -25.79
C ILE A 478 4.62 10.37 -26.67
N SER A 479 4.05 11.44 -26.10
CA SER A 479 3.33 12.46 -26.87
C SER A 479 4.22 13.08 -27.95
N ALA A 480 5.44 13.47 -27.60
CA ALA A 480 6.39 14.00 -28.57
C ALA A 480 6.72 12.99 -29.68
N VAL A 481 6.93 11.71 -29.32
CA VAL A 481 7.12 10.66 -30.33
C VAL A 481 5.93 10.58 -31.27
N ASN A 482 4.69 10.66 -30.77
CA ASN A 482 3.47 10.68 -31.58
C ASN A 482 3.38 11.95 -32.45
N ALA A 483 3.75 13.10 -31.91
CA ALA A 483 3.76 14.37 -32.64
C ALA A 483 4.75 14.37 -33.81
N PHE A 484 5.85 13.61 -33.71
CA PHE A 484 6.82 13.48 -34.79
C PHE A 484 6.53 12.33 -35.75
N THR A 485 5.73 11.34 -35.39
CA THR A 485 5.49 10.13 -36.18
C THR A 485 4.04 10.01 -36.62
N LEU A 486 3.13 9.84 -35.67
CA LEU A 486 1.73 9.53 -35.92
C LEU A 486 0.93 10.75 -36.39
N SER A 487 1.04 11.88 -35.68
CA SER A 487 0.22 13.07 -35.94
C SER A 487 0.42 13.62 -37.36
N PRO A 488 1.65 13.83 -37.86
CA PRO A 488 1.87 14.30 -39.22
C PRO A 488 1.45 13.27 -40.28
N ALA A 489 1.62 11.98 -40.02
CA ALA A 489 1.16 10.90 -40.88
C ALA A 489 -0.37 10.85 -41.01
N LEU A 490 -1.08 11.03 -39.89
CA LEU A 490 -2.54 11.12 -39.86
C LEU A 490 -3.05 12.42 -40.51
N CYS A 491 -2.35 13.55 -40.35
CA CYS A 491 -2.66 14.79 -41.06
C CYS A 491 -2.57 14.57 -42.57
N ALA A 492 -1.49 13.95 -43.05
CA ALA A 492 -1.32 13.66 -44.48
C ALA A 492 -2.40 12.73 -45.04
N LEU A 493 -2.93 11.81 -44.22
CA LEU A 493 -3.92 10.80 -44.63
C LEU A 493 -5.36 11.32 -44.56
N LEU A 494 -5.73 12.05 -43.47
CA LEU A 494 -7.11 12.38 -43.13
C LEU A 494 -7.52 13.79 -43.54
N LEU A 495 -6.58 14.76 -43.52
CA LEU A 495 -6.92 16.15 -43.78
C LEU A 495 -6.98 16.41 -45.29
N LYS A 496 -7.85 17.35 -45.66
CA LYS A 496 -8.03 17.82 -47.04
C LYS A 496 -8.13 19.35 -47.02
N PRO A 497 -7.68 20.04 -48.09
CA PRO A 497 -7.89 21.47 -48.25
C PRO A 497 -9.39 21.80 -48.14
N TYR A 498 -9.70 22.92 -47.55
CA TYR A 498 -11.09 23.29 -47.21
C TYR A 498 -11.88 23.86 -48.40
N ILE A 499 -11.26 24.06 -49.54
CA ILE A 499 -11.87 24.63 -50.74
C ILE A 499 -12.42 23.50 -51.57
N ASP A 500 -13.75 23.33 -51.57
CA ASP A 500 -14.47 22.61 -52.60
C ASP A 500 -14.37 23.40 -53.92
N GLU A 501 -13.97 22.72 -55.01
CA GLU A 501 -13.82 23.31 -56.35
C GLU A 501 -15.08 24.04 -56.89
N GLN A 502 -16.16 24.08 -56.12
CA GLN A 502 -17.44 24.65 -56.53
C GLN A 502 -18.05 25.75 -55.64
N GLY A 503 -17.32 26.27 -54.66
CA GLY A 503 -17.74 27.47 -53.91
C GLY A 503 -19.08 27.38 -53.14
N ASN A 504 -19.64 26.19 -52.93
CA ASN A 504 -20.99 26.03 -52.37
C ASN A 504 -20.91 25.66 -50.90
N THR A 505 -20.93 26.69 -50.03
CA THR A 505 -21.11 26.50 -48.59
C THR A 505 -22.55 26.05 -48.32
N LYS A 506 -22.74 24.75 -48.05
CA LYS A 506 -24.02 24.25 -47.53
C LYS A 506 -24.36 25.01 -46.24
N ASN A 507 -25.48 25.70 -46.27
CA ASN A 507 -25.98 26.55 -45.18
C ASN A 507 -26.58 25.70 -44.04
N ASN A 508 -25.75 24.82 -43.45
CA ASN A 508 -26.12 23.95 -42.34
C ASN A 508 -25.91 24.66 -40.99
N PHE A 509 -26.59 24.21 -39.95
CA PHE A 509 -26.44 24.70 -38.58
C PHE A 509 -24.95 24.81 -38.14
N ALA A 510 -24.12 23.83 -38.49
CA ALA A 510 -22.67 23.83 -38.25
C ALA A 510 -21.95 25.02 -38.92
N ALA A 511 -22.35 25.40 -40.13
CA ALA A 511 -21.76 26.55 -40.85
C ALA A 511 -22.13 27.89 -40.18
N ARG A 512 -23.37 28.01 -39.65
CA ARG A 512 -23.80 29.18 -38.88
C ARG A 512 -23.08 29.29 -37.56
N PHE A 513 -22.91 28.17 -36.85
CA PHE A 513 -22.14 28.11 -35.61
C PHE A 513 -20.69 28.52 -35.84
N ARG A 514 -20.03 27.96 -36.86
CA ARG A 514 -18.68 28.32 -37.28
C ARG A 514 -18.49 29.80 -37.51
N LYS A 515 -19.40 30.41 -38.30
CA LYS A 515 -19.35 31.84 -38.62
C LYS A 515 -19.53 32.71 -37.38
N ALA A 516 -20.45 32.35 -36.49
CA ALA A 516 -20.66 33.04 -35.22
C ALA A 516 -19.48 32.94 -34.29
N PHE A 517 -18.93 31.71 -34.12
CA PHE A 517 -17.75 31.43 -33.29
C PHE A 517 -16.52 32.22 -33.76
N ASN A 518 -16.21 32.15 -35.07
CA ASN A 518 -15.07 32.87 -35.64
C ASN A 518 -15.20 34.37 -35.48
N ALA A 519 -16.40 34.94 -35.67
CA ALA A 519 -16.63 36.37 -35.45
C ALA A 519 -16.40 36.82 -34.01
N VAL A 520 -16.81 35.98 -33.02
CA VAL A 520 -16.56 36.23 -31.60
C VAL A 520 -15.08 36.09 -31.28
N PHE A 521 -14.44 35.03 -31.79
CA PHE A 521 -13.01 34.76 -31.60
C PHE A 521 -12.15 35.90 -32.18
N ASP A 522 -12.41 36.35 -33.40
CA ASP A 522 -11.72 37.49 -34.03
C ASP A 522 -11.90 38.80 -33.23
N SER A 523 -13.09 39.02 -32.67
CA SER A 523 -13.33 40.18 -31.81
C SER A 523 -12.51 40.10 -30.51
N LEU A 524 -12.46 38.90 -29.90
CA LEU A 524 -11.67 38.63 -28.67
C LEU A 524 -10.17 38.79 -28.95
N SER A 525 -9.70 38.21 -30.06
CA SER A 525 -8.30 38.29 -30.51
C SER A 525 -7.86 39.75 -30.73
N ARG A 526 -8.70 40.57 -31.40
CA ARG A 526 -8.42 42.01 -31.56
C ARG A 526 -8.36 42.76 -30.23
N ARG A 527 -9.18 42.38 -29.24
CA ARG A 527 -9.13 42.99 -27.90
C ARG A 527 -7.86 42.57 -27.16
N TYR A 528 -7.51 41.29 -27.26
CA TYR A 528 -6.28 40.72 -26.67
C TYR A 528 -5.04 41.43 -27.23
N VAL A 529 -4.89 41.49 -28.55
CA VAL A 529 -3.76 42.18 -29.22
C VAL A 529 -3.64 43.63 -28.75
N ARG A 530 -4.76 44.35 -28.66
CA ARG A 530 -4.76 45.72 -28.14
C ARG A 530 -4.30 45.81 -26.69
N GLY A 531 -4.71 44.85 -25.84
CA GLY A 531 -4.26 44.75 -24.45
C GLY A 531 -2.79 44.48 -24.33
N VAL A 532 -2.27 43.51 -25.11
CA VAL A 532 -0.85 43.19 -25.16
C VAL A 532 -0.01 44.37 -25.63
N MET A 533 -0.44 45.05 -26.70
CA MET A 533 0.25 46.24 -27.21
C MET A 533 0.24 47.38 -26.19
N PHE A 534 -0.85 47.56 -25.42
CA PHE A 534 -0.91 48.55 -24.34
C PHE A 534 0.13 48.24 -23.23
N ILE A 535 0.26 46.96 -22.85
CA ILE A 535 1.25 46.51 -21.82
C ILE A 535 2.68 46.68 -22.35
N ILE A 536 2.96 46.27 -23.59
CA ILE A 536 4.29 46.38 -24.21
C ILE A 536 4.78 47.84 -24.24
N HIS A 537 3.89 48.78 -24.58
CA HIS A 537 4.25 50.20 -24.58
C HIS A 537 4.46 50.79 -23.19
N ARG A 538 3.98 50.11 -22.14
CA ARG A 538 4.11 50.56 -20.75
C ARG A 538 4.90 49.51 -19.92
N ARG A 539 6.19 49.45 -20.10
CA ARG A 539 7.10 48.45 -19.44
C ARG A 539 6.97 48.43 -17.92
N TRP A 540 6.63 49.56 -17.27
CA TRP A 540 6.43 49.59 -15.83
C TRP A 540 5.23 48.71 -15.38
N LEU A 541 4.17 48.69 -16.17
CA LEU A 541 2.98 47.85 -15.93
C LEU A 541 3.35 46.36 -15.96
N LEU A 542 4.22 45.94 -16.90
CA LEU A 542 4.71 44.55 -16.99
C LEU A 542 5.43 44.17 -15.71
N TRP A 543 6.38 45.01 -15.26
CA TRP A 543 7.11 44.72 -14.03
C TRP A 543 6.23 44.78 -12.79
N SER A 544 5.25 45.64 -12.73
CA SER A 544 4.26 45.68 -11.64
C SER A 544 3.40 44.42 -11.58
N ILE A 545 2.91 43.92 -12.73
CA ILE A 545 2.15 42.67 -12.78
C ILE A 545 3.01 41.49 -12.29
N ILE A 546 4.25 41.39 -12.78
CA ILE A 546 5.20 40.34 -12.34
C ILE A 546 5.48 40.45 -10.83
N GLY A 547 5.75 41.67 -10.34
CA GLY A 547 5.99 41.90 -8.92
C GLY A 547 4.81 41.55 -8.02
N ILE A 548 3.59 41.92 -8.43
CA ILE A 548 2.35 41.59 -7.70
C ILE A 548 2.12 40.09 -7.73
N SER A 549 2.30 39.42 -8.88
CA SER A 549 2.16 37.97 -8.99
C SER A 549 3.14 37.22 -8.13
N PHE A 550 4.41 37.67 -8.10
CA PHE A 550 5.44 37.09 -7.24
C PHE A 550 5.16 37.34 -5.75
N GLY A 551 4.74 38.56 -5.38
CA GLY A 551 4.32 38.88 -4.02
C GLY A 551 3.13 38.04 -3.56
N LEU A 552 2.13 37.85 -4.43
CA LEU A 552 0.99 36.97 -4.17
C LEU A 552 1.41 35.50 -4.02
N LEU A 553 2.33 35.02 -4.85
CA LEU A 553 2.90 33.67 -4.74
C LEU A 553 3.54 33.45 -3.38
N VAL A 554 4.44 34.37 -2.97
CA VAL A 554 5.12 34.30 -1.67
C VAL A 554 4.12 34.31 -0.52
N LEU A 555 3.08 35.18 -0.59
CA LEU A 555 2.03 35.25 0.40
C LEU A 555 1.27 33.91 0.48
N LEU A 556 0.83 33.37 -0.64
CA LEU A 556 0.08 32.11 -0.69
C LEU A 556 0.89 30.92 -0.17
N VAL A 557 2.17 30.80 -0.55
CA VAL A 557 3.06 29.74 -0.06
C VAL A 557 3.19 29.78 1.46
N ASN A 558 3.24 30.98 2.07
CA ASN A 558 3.35 31.11 3.52
C ASN A 558 2.03 30.88 4.29
N VAL A 559 0.88 31.12 3.65
CA VAL A 559 -0.45 30.99 4.29
C VAL A 559 -1.06 29.59 4.06
N THR A 560 -0.70 28.94 2.95
CA THR A 560 -1.25 27.62 2.61
C THR A 560 -0.61 26.55 3.49
N LYS A 561 -1.44 25.71 4.13
CA LYS A 561 -0.96 24.55 4.87
C LYS A 561 -0.31 23.56 3.92
N THR A 562 0.85 23.07 4.30
CA THR A 562 1.57 22.05 3.54
C THR A 562 1.24 20.67 4.09
N GLY A 563 0.91 19.73 3.22
CA GLY A 563 0.69 18.32 3.53
C GLY A 563 1.20 17.46 2.38
N LEU A 564 1.66 16.25 2.68
CA LEU A 564 2.14 15.30 1.66
C LEU A 564 0.97 14.62 0.95
N ILE A 565 -0.04 14.25 1.73
CA ILE A 565 -1.25 13.56 1.27
C ILE A 565 -2.44 14.38 1.78
N PRO A 566 -3.44 14.68 0.93
CA PRO A 566 -4.70 15.26 1.40
C PRO A 566 -5.37 14.33 2.43
N GLU A 567 -5.98 14.89 3.45
CA GLU A 567 -6.81 14.13 4.38
C GLU A 567 -8.06 13.63 3.62
N GLU A 568 -8.27 12.33 3.65
CA GLU A 568 -9.40 11.68 2.99
C GLU A 568 -10.35 11.13 4.04
N ASP A 569 -11.66 11.31 3.81
CA ASP A 569 -12.70 10.72 4.65
C ASP A 569 -12.93 9.27 4.24
N THR A 570 -12.43 8.35 5.04
CA THR A 570 -12.60 6.90 4.84
C THR A 570 -13.91 6.37 5.44
N GLY A 571 -14.71 7.23 6.07
CA GLY A 571 -15.93 6.83 6.79
C GLY A 571 -15.64 6.04 8.07
N THR A 572 -14.39 6.07 8.56
CA THR A 572 -13.95 5.36 9.76
C THR A 572 -13.60 6.35 10.86
N VAL A 573 -14.16 6.15 12.04
CA VAL A 573 -13.81 6.91 13.25
C VAL A 573 -13.07 5.99 14.21
N MET A 574 -11.80 6.32 14.48
CA MET A 574 -11.00 5.61 15.47
C MET A 574 -10.94 6.39 16.77
N VAL A 575 -11.39 5.77 17.85
CA VAL A 575 -11.33 6.34 19.19
C VAL A 575 -10.26 5.60 19.99
N SER A 576 -9.24 6.31 20.45
CA SER A 576 -8.19 5.77 21.32
C SER A 576 -8.31 6.37 22.70
N MET A 577 -8.37 5.52 23.71
CA MET A 577 -8.49 5.92 25.11
C MET A 577 -7.33 5.36 25.91
N ASN A 578 -6.64 6.23 26.62
CA ASN A 578 -5.59 5.86 27.56
C ASN A 578 -6.06 6.09 29.00
N THR A 579 -6.12 5.03 29.80
CA THR A 579 -6.39 5.11 31.23
C THR A 579 -5.10 5.35 32.03
N LYS A 580 -5.24 5.74 33.31
CA LYS A 580 -4.07 5.93 34.17
C LYS A 580 -3.29 4.60 34.33
N PRO A 581 -1.95 4.65 34.42
CA PRO A 581 -1.16 3.45 34.72
C PRO A 581 -1.66 2.75 36.00
N GLY A 582 -1.80 1.41 35.94
CA GLY A 582 -2.31 0.60 37.03
C GLY A 582 -3.84 0.43 37.04
N THR A 583 -4.57 0.99 36.08
CA THR A 583 -6.01 0.71 35.92
C THR A 583 -6.22 -0.74 35.47
N SER A 584 -7.12 -1.47 36.14
CA SER A 584 -7.42 -2.85 35.77
C SER A 584 -8.18 -2.95 34.43
N MET A 585 -8.06 -4.10 33.76
CA MET A 585 -8.80 -4.41 32.52
C MET A 585 -10.31 -4.20 32.68
N ALA A 586 -10.89 -4.72 33.76
CA ALA A 586 -12.33 -4.58 34.05
C ALA A 586 -12.77 -3.11 34.19
N GLN A 587 -11.91 -2.24 34.73
CA GLN A 587 -12.22 -0.82 34.82
C GLN A 587 -12.09 -0.11 33.47
N THR A 588 -11.12 -0.50 32.67
CA THR A 588 -10.94 0.02 31.29
C THR A 588 -12.11 -0.38 30.40
N SER A 589 -12.56 -1.65 30.45
CA SER A 589 -13.75 -2.13 29.72
C SER A 589 -15.01 -1.35 30.09
N LYS A 590 -15.25 -1.10 31.37
CA LYS A 590 -16.40 -0.27 31.81
C LYS A 590 -16.40 1.16 31.28
N VAL A 591 -15.21 1.73 31.02
CA VAL A 591 -15.10 3.05 30.39
C VAL A 591 -15.38 2.95 28.90
N MET A 592 -14.90 1.89 28.23
CA MET A 592 -15.20 1.64 26.81
C MET A 592 -16.70 1.41 26.56
N GLU A 593 -17.37 0.63 27.40
CA GLU A 593 -18.83 0.41 27.33
C GLU A 593 -19.67 1.71 27.38
N ARG A 594 -19.11 2.78 27.94
CA ARG A 594 -19.78 4.10 27.97
C ARG A 594 -19.55 4.94 26.73
N ILE A 595 -18.57 4.56 25.93
CA ILE A 595 -18.22 5.24 24.66
C ILE A 595 -18.97 4.59 23.51
N ASN A 596 -19.15 3.27 23.57
CA ASN A 596 -19.99 2.51 22.63
C ASN A 596 -21.48 2.74 22.91
#